data_bd2941bfbfa0fd9431d858d5a5de823a
#
_entry.id   bd2941bfbfa0fd9431d858d5a5de823a
#
_cell.length_a   1.000
_cell.length_b   1.000
_cell.length_c   1.000
_cell.angle_alpha   90.00
_cell.angle_beta   90.00
_cell.angle_gamma   90.00
#
_symmetry.space_group_name_H-M   'P 1'
#
loop_
_entity.id
_entity.type
_entity.pdbx_description
1 polymer ?
#
loop_
_entity_poly.entity_id
_entity_poly.type
_entity_poly.pdbx_seq_one_letter_code
_entity_poly.pdbx_strand_id
1 'polypeptide(L)' 'MVKRTYNNFLRAMKILQNQAYMTKEQAEERTRQIFDWIEYDREVRKVKTTVEDYLASEINIANNNI' A
#
# COMPACT_ATOMS: atom_id res chain seq x y z
N MET A 1 -12.12 9.68 1.46
CA MET A 1 -11.16 9.35 2.53
C MET A 1 -10.95 7.84 2.61
N VAL A 2 -9.71 7.41 2.59
CA VAL A 2 -9.41 5.97 2.69
C VAL A 2 -9.60 5.52 4.14
N LYS A 3 -10.43 4.52 4.32
CA LYS A 3 -10.65 3.95 5.64
C LYS A 3 -9.74 2.73 5.82
N ARG A 4 -9.13 2.64 7.00
CA ARG A 4 -8.30 1.51 7.38
C ARG A 4 -9.22 0.36 7.85
N THR A 5 -9.90 -0.27 6.89
CA THR A 5 -10.80 -1.37 7.18
C THR A 5 -10.14 -2.69 6.82
N TYR A 6 -10.67 -3.77 7.38
CA TYR A 6 -10.16 -5.11 7.10
C TYR A 6 -10.23 -5.45 5.60
N ASN A 7 -11.33 -5.07 4.94
CA ASN A 7 -11.50 -5.34 3.51
C ASN A 7 -10.48 -4.59 2.67
N ASN A 8 -10.24 -3.32 2.98
CA ASN A 8 -9.24 -2.51 2.28
C ASN A 8 -7.84 -3.07 2.50
N PHE A 9 -7.56 -3.54 3.71
CA PHE A 9 -6.28 -4.16 4.04
C PHE A 9 -6.05 -5.43 3.21
N LEU A 10 -7.04 -6.33 3.18
CA LEU A 10 -6.92 -7.59 2.42
C LEU A 10 -6.78 -7.33 0.93
N ARG A 11 -7.52 -6.36 0.40
CA ARG A 11 -7.44 -5.99 -1.00
C ARG A 11 -6.04 -5.52 -1.37
N ALA A 12 -5.46 -4.65 -0.54
CA ALA A 12 -4.11 -4.15 -0.77
C ALA A 12 -3.08 -5.29 -0.69
N MET A 13 -3.21 -6.18 0.30
CA MET A 13 -2.34 -7.34 0.41
C MET A 13 -2.37 -8.21 -0.85
N LYS A 14 -3.56 -8.50 -1.35
CA LYS A 14 -3.70 -9.34 -2.56
C LYS A 14 -3.05 -8.70 -3.77
N ILE A 15 -3.20 -7.39 -3.94
CA ILE A 15 -2.57 -6.68 -5.04
C ILE A 15 -1.06 -6.77 -4.93
N LEU A 16 -0.50 -6.55 -3.75
CA LEU A 16 0.94 -6.64 -3.55
C LEU A 16 1.48 -8.05 -3.79
N GLN A 17 0.75 -9.07 -3.37
CA GLN A 17 1.14 -10.46 -3.60
C GLN A 17 1.12 -10.81 -5.09
N ASN A 18 0.09 -10.37 -5.81
CA ASN A 18 -0.13 -10.76 -7.20
C ASN A 18 0.63 -9.90 -8.19
N GLN A 19 0.79 -8.61 -7.92
CA GLN A 19 1.35 -7.67 -8.88
C GLN A 19 2.74 -7.16 -8.51
N ALA A 20 3.11 -7.20 -7.23
CA ALA A 20 4.43 -6.80 -6.77
C ALA A 20 5.27 -7.99 -6.27
N TYR A 21 4.78 -9.19 -6.46
CA TYR A 21 5.49 -10.46 -6.18
C TYR A 21 5.93 -10.61 -4.72
N MET A 22 5.18 -10.04 -3.80
CA MET A 22 5.49 -10.12 -2.38
C MET A 22 4.96 -11.41 -1.76
N THR A 23 5.66 -11.91 -0.74
CA THR A 23 5.11 -12.98 0.09
C THR A 23 3.95 -12.44 0.93
N LYS A 24 3.17 -13.33 1.55
CA LYS A 24 2.07 -12.93 2.41
C LYS A 24 2.55 -12.02 3.54
N GLU A 25 3.65 -12.39 4.18
CA GLU A 25 4.22 -11.61 5.30
C GLU A 25 4.71 -10.24 4.84
N GLN A 26 5.39 -10.19 3.70
CA GLN A 26 5.86 -8.93 3.13
C GLN A 26 4.70 -8.02 2.75
N ALA A 27 3.66 -8.59 2.13
CA ALA A 27 2.49 -7.83 1.74
C ALA A 27 1.74 -7.28 2.95
N GLU A 28 1.62 -8.07 4.02
CA GLU A 28 0.98 -7.64 5.25
C GLU A 28 1.72 -6.46 5.89
N GLU A 29 3.03 -6.60 6.03
CA GLU A 29 3.85 -5.54 6.63
C GLU A 29 3.83 -4.28 5.77
N ARG A 30 3.97 -4.42 4.46
CA ARG A 30 3.96 -3.28 3.56
C ARG A 30 2.59 -2.58 3.55
N THR A 31 1.52 -3.34 3.63
CA THR A 31 0.17 -2.76 3.69
C THR A 31 0.00 -1.92 4.95
N ARG A 32 0.48 -2.38 6.10
CA ARG A 32 0.46 -1.60 7.33
C ARG A 32 1.22 -0.29 7.16
N GLN A 33 2.40 -0.35 6.58
CA GLN A 33 3.22 0.84 6.32
C GLN A 33 2.51 1.82 5.40
N ILE A 34 1.87 1.32 4.35
CA ILE A 34 1.13 2.17 3.41
C ILE A 34 0.02 2.94 4.13
N PHE A 35 -0.77 2.26 4.95
CA PHE A 35 -1.82 2.93 5.72
C PHE A 35 -1.26 3.95 6.70
N ASP A 36 -0.13 3.64 7.34
CA ASP A 36 0.53 4.57 8.25
C ASP A 36 1.05 5.80 7.50
N TRP A 37 1.62 5.62 6.30
CA TRP A 37 2.09 6.71 5.46
C TRP A 37 0.95 7.62 5.01
N ILE A 38 -0.19 7.04 4.64
CA ILE A 38 -1.36 7.81 4.23
C ILE A 38 -1.85 8.67 5.40
N GLU A 39 -1.89 8.10 6.59
CA GLU A 39 -2.27 8.82 7.80
C GLU A 39 -1.30 9.95 8.10
N TYR A 40 -0.01 9.68 8.01
CA TYR A 40 1.05 10.68 8.17
C TYR A 40 0.91 11.81 7.13
N ASP A 41 0.70 11.44 5.87
CA ASP A 41 0.54 12.42 4.80
C ASP A 41 -0.62 13.37 5.09
N ARG A 42 -1.73 12.83 5.55
CA ARG A 42 -2.91 13.62 5.86
C ARG A 42 -2.70 14.52 7.07
N GLU A 43 -2.13 13.97 8.15
CA GLU A 43 -2.02 14.68 9.43
C GLU A 43 -0.85 15.65 9.48
N VAL A 44 0.28 15.28 8.89
CA VAL A 44 1.52 16.04 9.01
C VAL A 44 1.83 16.83 7.74
N ARG A 45 1.81 16.17 6.59
CA ARG A 45 2.14 16.82 5.32
C ARG A 45 0.96 17.56 4.70
N LYS A 46 -0.26 17.32 5.19
CA LYS A 46 -1.49 17.95 4.70
C LYS A 46 -1.75 17.68 3.22
N VAL A 47 -1.35 16.50 2.74
CA VAL A 47 -1.62 16.05 1.37
C VAL A 47 -2.51 14.80 1.41
N LYS A 48 -3.34 14.65 0.39
CA LYS A 48 -4.21 13.49 0.24
C LYS A 48 -3.55 12.49 -0.69
N THR A 49 -3.09 11.39 -0.13
CA THR A 49 -2.61 10.25 -0.91
C THR A 49 -3.62 9.11 -0.75
N THR A 50 -3.65 8.22 -1.73
CA THR A 50 -4.56 7.08 -1.71
C THR A 50 -3.77 5.78 -1.60
N VAL A 51 -4.47 4.70 -1.24
CA VAL A 51 -3.86 3.37 -1.23
C VAL A 51 -3.36 3.03 -2.63
N GLU A 52 -4.13 3.37 -3.67
CA GLU A 52 -3.77 3.13 -5.06
C GLU A 52 -2.48 3.81 -5.46
N ASP A 53 -2.22 5.02 -4.97
CA ASP A 53 -0.97 5.75 -5.25
C ASP A 53 0.24 4.95 -4.75
N TYR A 54 0.17 4.44 -3.53
CA TYR A 54 1.27 3.66 -2.96
C TYR A 54 1.38 2.28 -3.60
N LEU A 55 0.24 1.64 -3.91
CA LEU A 55 0.24 0.35 -4.59
C LEU A 55 0.85 0.46 -5.98
N ALA A 56 0.50 1.49 -6.73
CA ALA A 56 1.07 1.72 -8.05
C ALA A 56 2.59 1.90 -7.97
N SER A 57 3.07 2.62 -6.98
CA SER A 57 4.49 2.81 -6.75
C SER A 57 5.21 1.49 -6.46
N GLU A 58 4.64 0.66 -5.58
CA GLU A 58 5.21 -0.65 -5.25
C GLU A 58 5.26 -1.58 -6.45
N ILE A 59 4.19 -1.60 -7.25
CA ILE A 59 4.12 -2.42 -8.45
C ILE A 59 5.17 -1.96 -9.45
N ASN A 60 5.30 -0.66 -9.62
CA ASN A 60 6.28 -0.08 -10.56
C ASN A 60 7.71 -0.43 -10.14
N ILE A 61 8.03 -0.32 -8.86
CA ILE A 61 9.35 -0.69 -8.33
C ILE A 61 9.62 -2.17 -8.59
N ALA A 62 8.67 -3.04 -8.29
CA ALA A 62 8.82 -4.48 -8.48
C ALA A 62 9.07 -4.84 -9.94
N ASN A 63 8.34 -4.19 -10.87
CA ASN A 63 8.47 -4.47 -12.29
C ASN A 63 9.76 -3.89 -12.88
N ASN A 64 10.28 -2.80 -12.33
CA ASN A 64 11.51 -2.18 -12.81
C ASN A 64 12.78 -2.87 -12.30
N ASN A 65 12.65 -3.73 -11.29
CA ASN A 65 13.78 -4.47 -10.72
C ASN A 65 13.98 -5.87 -11.33
N ILE A 66 13.28 -6.15 -12.40
CA ILE A 66 13.38 -7.45 -13.09
C ILE A 66 14.47 -7.40 -14.15
#